data_73127860d82a7b7adb5bd1295bf20b43
#
_entry.id   73127860d82a7b7adb5bd1295bf20b43
#
_cell.length_a   1.000
_cell.length_b   1.000
_cell.length_c   1.000
_cell.angle_alpha   90.00
_cell.angle_beta   90.00
_cell.angle_gamma   90.00
#
_symmetry.space_group_name_H-M   'P 1'
#
loop_
_entity.id
_entity.type
_entity.pdbx_description
1 polymer ?
#
loop_
_entity_poly.entity_id
_entity_poly.type
_entity_poly.pdbx_seq_one_letter_code
_entity_poly.pdbx_strand_id
1 'polypeptide(L)'
;MICTLMIATVYMSRFTHIIAEKEWKVLNGIVVVLDPGHGGKDGGAQSGEIMEDEINLAIAFQTKELLEQAGAQVILTRDGDYDLADKGAANRKRLDIRKRMDMMNAEDVDVFISIHLNAYPNPKVQGAQTFYNEKDEASKEFANLIQNKLKVLTKSKMTSKPGDFYLLENAKTMGVLVECGFLSNPNDRALLVKEEYQKALANVLYKSIKEYFDFLM
;
A
#
# COMPACT_ATOMS: atom_id res chain seq x y z
N MET A 1 39.23 26.72 22.44
CA MET A 1 38.87 26.00 21.19
C MET A 1 38.06 24.72 21.37
N ILE A 2 38.38 23.87 22.37
CA ILE A 2 37.65 22.58 22.59
C ILE A 2 36.20 22.79 23.06
N CYS A 3 35.91 23.78 23.93
CA CYS A 3 34.53 24.05 24.40
C CYS A 3 33.58 24.53 23.30
N THR A 4 34.07 25.30 22.31
CA THR A 4 33.23 25.79 21.20
C THR A 4 32.88 24.68 20.24
N LEU A 5 33.75 23.68 20.06
CA LEU A 5 33.46 22.51 19.22
C LEU A 5 32.40 21.59 19.85
N MET A 6 32.46 21.37 21.18
CA MET A 6 31.44 20.57 21.89
C MET A 6 30.04 21.21 21.88
N ILE A 7 29.97 22.53 22.00
CA ILE A 7 28.70 23.23 21.94
C ILE A 7 28.10 23.12 20.54
N ALA A 8 28.88 23.26 19.48
CA ALA A 8 28.41 23.13 18.09
C ALA A 8 27.92 21.71 17.79
N THR A 9 28.59 20.66 18.27
CA THR A 9 28.17 19.26 18.08
C THR A 9 26.87 18.94 18.82
N VAL A 10 26.66 19.48 20.04
CA VAL A 10 25.41 19.31 20.78
C VAL A 10 24.26 20.07 20.12
N TYR A 11 24.48 21.26 19.58
CA TYR A 11 23.47 22.01 18.83
C TYR A 11 23.11 21.29 17.51
N MET A 12 24.08 20.81 16.75
CA MET A 12 23.85 20.05 15.52
C MET A 12 23.09 18.75 15.82
N SER A 13 23.45 18.01 16.87
CA SER A 13 22.76 16.79 17.28
C SER A 13 21.32 17.05 17.70
N ARG A 14 21.05 18.13 18.46
CA ARG A 14 19.68 18.52 18.81
C ARG A 14 18.87 19.01 17.62
N PHE A 15 19.49 19.72 16.70
CA PHE A 15 18.83 20.22 15.48
C PHE A 15 18.45 19.07 14.54
N THR A 16 19.36 18.11 14.34
CA THR A 16 19.05 16.88 13.56
C THR A 16 17.99 16.02 14.25
N HIS A 17 17.97 15.96 15.58
CA HIS A 17 16.95 15.22 16.35
C HIS A 17 15.57 15.87 16.21
N ILE A 18 15.51 17.21 16.28
CA ILE A 18 14.25 17.97 16.11
C ILE A 18 13.71 17.86 14.67
N ILE A 19 14.57 17.91 13.66
CA ILE A 19 14.17 17.70 12.27
C ILE A 19 13.66 16.26 12.07
N ALA A 20 14.38 15.27 12.58
CA ALA A 20 13.98 13.88 12.55
C ALA A 20 12.62 13.67 13.24
N GLU A 21 12.44 14.19 14.48
CA GLU A 21 11.13 14.10 15.17
C GLU A 21 10.00 14.77 14.41
N LYS A 22 10.26 15.88 13.72
CA LYS A 22 9.24 16.57 12.91
C LYS A 22 8.90 15.80 11.65
N GLU A 23 9.87 15.15 11.01
CA GLU A 23 9.62 14.25 9.86
C GLU A 23 8.88 12.97 10.28
N TRP A 24 9.09 12.47 11.51
CA TRP A 24 8.52 11.23 12.03
C TRP A 24 7.06 11.36 12.49
N LYS A 25 6.52 12.59 12.53
CA LYS A 25 5.13 12.84 12.98
C LYS A 25 4.24 13.48 11.91
N VAL A 26 4.68 13.47 10.68
CA VAL A 26 3.97 14.13 9.58
C VAL A 26 2.60 13.51 9.28
N LEU A 27 2.40 12.25 9.67
CA LEU A 27 1.13 11.53 9.52
C LEU A 27 0.38 11.36 10.86
N ASN A 28 0.69 12.18 11.86
CA ASN A 28 0.04 12.07 13.16
C ASN A 28 -1.46 12.40 13.06
N GLY A 29 -2.29 11.47 13.54
CA GLY A 29 -3.75 11.58 13.45
C GLY A 29 -4.35 11.01 12.16
N ILE A 30 -3.54 10.55 11.22
CA ILE A 30 -4.03 9.90 10.01
C ILE A 30 -4.21 8.39 10.24
N VAL A 31 -5.38 7.87 9.89
CA VAL A 31 -5.72 6.45 9.99
C VAL A 31 -5.73 5.83 8.59
N VAL A 32 -4.87 4.85 8.39
CA VAL A 32 -4.66 4.17 7.10
C VAL A 32 -5.09 2.71 7.21
N VAL A 33 -5.97 2.25 6.33
CA VAL A 33 -6.22 0.82 6.14
C VAL A 33 -5.36 0.30 5.00
N LEU A 34 -4.52 -0.69 5.28
CA LEU A 34 -3.82 -1.49 4.28
C LEU A 34 -4.51 -2.85 4.14
N ASP A 35 -4.90 -3.16 2.92
CA ASP A 35 -5.58 -4.40 2.59
C ASP A 35 -4.68 -5.28 1.74
N PRO A 36 -3.92 -6.22 2.33
CA PRO A 36 -3.23 -7.24 1.55
C PRO A 36 -4.27 -8.18 0.93
N GLY A 37 -4.47 -8.08 -0.39
CA GLY A 37 -5.46 -8.85 -1.12
C GLY A 37 -5.30 -10.35 -0.92
N HIS A 38 -6.40 -11.11 -1.08
CA HIS A 38 -6.45 -12.57 -0.93
C HIS A 38 -6.13 -13.07 0.49
N GLY A 39 -5.73 -14.34 0.63
CA GLY A 39 -5.34 -15.01 1.87
C GLY A 39 -6.17 -16.25 2.20
N GLY A 40 -5.60 -17.17 2.95
CA GLY A 40 -6.22 -18.43 3.34
C GLY A 40 -6.47 -19.35 2.15
N LYS A 41 -7.74 -19.61 1.82
CA LYS A 41 -8.10 -20.48 0.68
C LYS A 41 -7.99 -19.79 -0.69
N ASP A 42 -7.94 -18.48 -0.73
CA ASP A 42 -7.79 -17.70 -1.96
C ASP A 42 -6.37 -17.14 -2.02
N GLY A 43 -5.45 -17.87 -2.60
CA GLY A 43 -4.05 -17.42 -2.76
C GLY A 43 -3.85 -16.37 -3.86
N GLY A 44 -4.93 -15.96 -4.57
CA GLY A 44 -4.83 -15.04 -5.70
C GLY A 44 -4.17 -15.64 -6.93
N ALA A 45 -3.42 -14.84 -7.67
CA ALA A 45 -2.63 -15.32 -8.81
C ALA A 45 -1.49 -16.22 -8.32
N GLN A 46 -1.15 -17.23 -9.13
CA GLN A 46 -0.11 -18.21 -8.82
C GLN A 46 0.84 -18.42 -9.99
N SER A 47 2.12 -18.58 -9.70
CA SER A 47 3.13 -18.98 -10.68
C SER A 47 4.14 -19.93 -10.04
N GLY A 48 4.00 -21.25 -10.31
CA GLY A 48 4.73 -22.28 -9.59
C GLY A 48 4.32 -22.31 -8.11
N GLU A 49 5.28 -22.18 -7.22
CA GLU A 49 5.07 -22.11 -5.77
C GLU A 49 4.86 -20.68 -5.26
N ILE A 50 4.95 -19.68 -6.13
CA ILE A 50 4.82 -18.26 -5.77
C ILE A 50 3.33 -17.90 -5.76
N MET A 51 2.85 -17.43 -4.62
CA MET A 51 1.46 -17.00 -4.40
C MET A 51 1.38 -15.48 -4.26
N GLU A 52 0.32 -14.90 -4.79
CA GLU A 52 0.08 -13.45 -4.74
C GLU A 52 -0.12 -12.96 -3.31
N ASP A 53 -0.91 -13.66 -2.53
CA ASP A 53 -1.31 -13.28 -1.16
C ASP A 53 -0.13 -13.14 -0.19
N GLU A 54 0.91 -13.97 -0.34
CA GLU A 54 2.13 -13.90 0.46
C GLU A 54 2.90 -12.59 0.18
N ILE A 55 3.03 -12.23 -1.10
CA ILE A 55 3.74 -11.01 -1.52
C ILE A 55 2.93 -9.77 -1.13
N ASN A 56 1.60 -9.79 -1.29
CA ASN A 56 0.73 -8.71 -0.86
C ASN A 56 0.89 -8.44 0.64
N LEU A 57 0.92 -9.48 1.45
CA LEU A 57 1.10 -9.38 2.89
C LEU A 57 2.48 -8.79 3.26
N ALA A 58 3.54 -9.25 2.58
CA ALA A 58 4.89 -8.74 2.80
C ALA A 58 5.01 -7.23 2.49
N ILE A 59 4.44 -6.77 1.35
CA ILE A 59 4.43 -5.36 0.99
C ILE A 59 3.59 -4.55 2.01
N ALA A 60 2.45 -5.08 2.45
CA ALA A 60 1.60 -4.41 3.42
C ALA A 60 2.32 -4.21 4.78
N PHE A 61 3.01 -5.23 5.30
CA PHE A 61 3.78 -5.11 6.53
C PHE A 61 4.89 -4.07 6.44
N GLN A 62 5.63 -4.06 5.34
CA GLN A 62 6.70 -3.07 5.13
C GLN A 62 6.15 -1.65 4.98
N THR A 63 4.98 -1.50 4.33
CA THR A 63 4.29 -0.21 4.22
C THR A 63 3.79 0.27 5.59
N LYS A 64 3.20 -0.64 6.38
CA LYS A 64 2.75 -0.37 7.75
C LYS A 64 3.89 0.16 8.61
N GLU A 65 5.03 -0.50 8.60
CA GLU A 65 6.20 -0.09 9.39
C GLU A 65 6.61 1.36 9.08
N LEU A 66 6.68 1.74 7.80
CA LEU A 66 7.05 3.09 7.39
C LEU A 66 5.99 4.13 7.80
N LEU A 67 4.72 3.80 7.68
CA LEU A 67 3.61 4.69 8.04
C LEU A 67 3.53 4.92 9.55
N GLU A 68 3.68 3.85 10.36
CA GLU A 68 3.66 3.96 11.83
C GLU A 68 4.87 4.74 12.34
N GLN A 69 6.05 4.56 11.74
CA GLN A 69 7.21 5.40 12.02
C GLN A 69 6.94 6.87 11.74
N ALA A 70 6.16 7.20 10.71
CA ALA A 70 5.74 8.56 10.38
C ALA A 70 4.57 9.09 11.23
N GLY A 71 4.05 8.31 12.18
CA GLY A 71 3.02 8.69 13.14
C GLY A 71 1.59 8.32 12.74
N ALA A 72 1.36 7.66 11.61
CA ALA A 72 0.04 7.18 11.23
C ALA A 72 -0.43 6.01 12.12
N GLN A 73 -1.73 5.91 12.31
CA GLN A 73 -2.36 4.69 12.79
C GLN A 73 -2.62 3.77 11.59
N VAL A 74 -2.15 2.51 11.64
CA VAL A 74 -2.31 1.59 10.52
C VAL A 74 -3.09 0.34 10.93
N ILE A 75 -4.16 0.07 10.18
CA ILE A 75 -5.01 -1.11 10.32
C ILE A 75 -4.74 -2.02 9.13
N LEU A 76 -4.35 -3.27 9.39
CA LEU A 76 -4.29 -4.31 8.37
C LEU A 76 -5.62 -5.06 8.32
N THR A 77 -6.17 -5.33 7.14
CA THR A 77 -7.37 -6.18 7.03
C THR A 77 -7.08 -7.62 7.42
N ARG A 78 -5.86 -8.10 7.17
CA ARG A 78 -5.29 -9.35 7.70
C ARG A 78 -3.80 -9.18 7.99
N ASP A 79 -3.32 -9.88 8.99
CA ASP A 79 -1.92 -9.90 9.43
C ASP A 79 -1.30 -11.31 9.37
N GLY A 80 -1.91 -12.21 8.60
CA GLY A 80 -1.48 -13.57 8.38
C GLY A 80 -2.14 -14.18 7.15
N ASP A 81 -1.85 -15.47 6.91
CA ASP A 81 -2.46 -16.23 5.82
C ASP A 81 -3.84 -16.76 6.24
N TYR A 82 -4.85 -15.91 6.15
CA TYR A 82 -6.26 -16.25 6.37
C TYR A 82 -7.18 -15.28 5.62
N ASP A 83 -8.40 -15.76 5.32
CA ASP A 83 -9.51 -14.91 4.90
C ASP A 83 -10.39 -14.52 6.11
N LEU A 84 -11.11 -13.42 6.01
CA LEU A 84 -11.95 -12.88 7.09
C LEU A 84 -13.31 -13.58 7.23
N ALA A 85 -13.63 -14.55 6.35
CA ALA A 85 -14.90 -15.24 6.40
C ALA A 85 -15.00 -16.18 7.61
N ASP A 86 -16.19 -16.28 8.18
CA ASP A 86 -16.45 -17.19 9.32
C ASP A 86 -16.21 -18.64 8.96
N LYS A 87 -15.79 -19.45 9.94
CA LYS A 87 -15.60 -20.90 9.74
C LYS A 87 -16.91 -21.53 9.28
N GLY A 88 -16.85 -22.27 8.16
CA GLY A 88 -18.01 -22.95 7.60
C GLY A 88 -18.94 -22.11 6.72
N ALA A 89 -18.63 -20.85 6.49
CA ALA A 89 -19.43 -19.99 5.63
C ALA A 89 -19.47 -20.51 4.18
N ALA A 90 -20.67 -20.58 3.60
CA ALA A 90 -20.89 -21.10 2.24
C ALA A 90 -20.31 -20.18 1.15
N ASN A 91 -20.35 -18.85 1.37
CA ASN A 91 -19.91 -17.82 0.42
C ASN A 91 -18.67 -17.07 0.93
N ARG A 92 -17.59 -17.83 1.25
CA ARG A 92 -16.39 -17.29 1.89
C ARG A 92 -15.85 -16.04 1.20
N LYS A 93 -15.61 -16.09 -0.11
CA LYS A 93 -15.03 -14.97 -0.87
C LYS A 93 -15.88 -13.69 -0.74
N ARG A 94 -17.19 -13.79 -0.83
CA ARG A 94 -18.09 -12.64 -0.69
C ARG A 94 -18.08 -12.07 0.71
N LEU A 95 -18.02 -12.93 1.73
CA LEU A 95 -17.96 -12.51 3.13
C LEU A 95 -16.61 -11.87 3.47
N ASP A 96 -15.53 -12.43 2.97
CA ASP A 96 -14.19 -11.88 3.11
C ASP A 96 -14.11 -10.45 2.55
N ILE A 97 -14.46 -10.25 1.28
CA ILE A 97 -14.46 -8.94 0.64
C ILE A 97 -15.36 -7.94 1.38
N ARG A 98 -16.53 -8.38 1.87
CA ARG A 98 -17.42 -7.51 2.63
C ARG A 98 -16.81 -7.07 3.95
N LYS A 99 -16.20 -7.99 4.71
CA LYS A 99 -15.54 -7.65 5.98
C LYS A 99 -14.34 -6.73 5.79
N ARG A 100 -13.58 -6.90 4.70
CA ARG A 100 -12.50 -5.94 4.31
C ARG A 100 -13.07 -4.55 4.07
N MET A 101 -14.17 -4.46 3.32
CA MET A 101 -14.83 -3.18 3.04
C MET A 101 -15.40 -2.54 4.30
N ASP A 102 -15.96 -3.34 5.22
CA ASP A 102 -16.45 -2.81 6.50
C ASP A 102 -15.32 -2.15 7.32
N MET A 103 -14.11 -2.72 7.29
CA MET A 103 -12.92 -2.12 7.91
C MET A 103 -12.47 -0.84 7.19
N MET A 104 -12.51 -0.80 5.86
CA MET A 104 -12.14 0.38 5.06
C MET A 104 -13.14 1.53 5.25
N ASN A 105 -14.40 1.22 5.52
CA ASN A 105 -15.48 2.20 5.68
C ASN A 105 -15.73 2.59 7.16
N ALA A 106 -14.85 2.23 8.09
CA ALA A 106 -14.95 2.68 9.47
C ALA A 106 -14.84 4.22 9.55
N GLU A 107 -15.56 4.84 10.50
CA GLU A 107 -15.73 6.31 10.56
C GLU A 107 -14.43 7.09 10.75
N ASP A 108 -13.42 6.44 11.32
CA ASP A 108 -12.12 7.04 11.63
C ASP A 108 -11.05 6.79 10.56
N VAL A 109 -11.40 6.12 9.46
CA VAL A 109 -10.43 5.82 8.38
C VAL A 109 -10.35 6.96 7.38
N ASP A 110 -9.15 7.50 7.20
CA ASP A 110 -8.88 8.58 6.24
C ASP A 110 -8.62 8.07 4.82
N VAL A 111 -7.93 6.93 4.71
CA VAL A 111 -7.55 6.36 3.40
C VAL A 111 -7.32 4.85 3.48
N PHE A 112 -7.62 4.15 2.39
CA PHE A 112 -7.22 2.75 2.24
C PHE A 112 -6.39 2.50 0.98
N ILE A 113 -5.52 1.49 1.05
CA ILE A 113 -4.81 0.93 -0.12
C ILE A 113 -5.01 -0.59 -0.11
N SER A 114 -5.68 -1.12 -1.13
CA SER A 114 -5.73 -2.56 -1.40
C SER A 114 -4.54 -2.95 -2.29
N ILE A 115 -3.73 -3.90 -1.84
CA ILE A 115 -2.46 -4.31 -2.44
C ILE A 115 -2.62 -5.65 -3.10
N HIS A 116 -2.34 -5.72 -4.41
CA HIS A 116 -2.52 -6.87 -5.27
C HIS A 116 -1.37 -7.07 -6.25
N LEU A 117 -1.33 -8.25 -6.87
CA LEU A 117 -0.52 -8.56 -8.03
C LEU A 117 -1.42 -8.99 -9.18
N ASN A 118 -1.15 -8.44 -10.36
CA ASN A 118 -1.92 -8.75 -11.55
C ASN A 118 -1.48 -10.08 -12.20
N ALA A 119 -2.38 -10.67 -12.97
CA ALA A 119 -2.08 -11.77 -13.87
C ALA A 119 -2.81 -11.55 -15.21
N TYR A 120 -2.11 -11.76 -16.31
CA TYR A 120 -2.69 -11.58 -17.63
C TYR A 120 -2.23 -12.70 -18.58
N PRO A 121 -3.10 -13.19 -19.50
CA PRO A 121 -2.74 -14.27 -20.41
C PRO A 121 -1.51 -13.99 -21.27
N ASN A 122 -1.27 -12.73 -21.66
CA ASN A 122 -0.08 -12.34 -22.38
C ASN A 122 1.06 -12.03 -21.39
N PRO A 123 2.11 -12.88 -21.32
CA PRO A 123 3.20 -12.69 -20.35
C PRO A 123 4.14 -11.51 -20.68
N LYS A 124 3.91 -10.78 -21.77
CA LYS A 124 4.67 -9.56 -22.12
C LYS A 124 4.12 -8.32 -21.41
N VAL A 125 2.90 -8.40 -20.85
CA VAL A 125 2.32 -7.29 -20.04
C VAL A 125 3.07 -7.22 -18.72
N GLN A 126 3.55 -6.03 -18.35
CA GLN A 126 4.39 -5.81 -17.18
C GLN A 126 4.17 -4.44 -16.54
N GLY A 127 4.64 -4.28 -15.30
CA GLY A 127 4.65 -3.03 -14.54
C GLY A 127 3.40 -2.83 -13.71
N ALA A 128 3.47 -1.93 -12.72
CA ALA A 128 2.39 -1.66 -11.79
C ALA A 128 1.28 -0.79 -12.39
N GLN A 129 0.05 -0.96 -11.87
CA GLN A 129 -1.09 -0.14 -12.23
C GLN A 129 -1.98 0.15 -11.02
N THR A 130 -2.43 1.40 -10.88
CA THR A 130 -3.33 1.83 -9.81
C THR A 130 -4.74 2.03 -10.34
N PHE A 131 -5.73 1.56 -9.56
CA PHE A 131 -7.15 1.66 -9.86
C PHE A 131 -7.87 2.48 -8.80
N TYR A 132 -8.93 3.18 -9.20
CA TYR A 132 -9.74 4.05 -8.33
C TYR A 132 -11.23 3.99 -8.69
N ASN A 133 -12.08 4.53 -7.80
CA ASN A 133 -13.49 4.72 -8.10
C ASN A 133 -13.66 5.95 -9.01
N GLU A 134 -14.27 5.78 -10.20
CA GLU A 134 -14.48 6.85 -11.17
C GLU A 134 -15.28 8.05 -10.61
N LYS A 135 -16.12 7.81 -9.62
CA LYS A 135 -16.98 8.82 -9.00
C LYS A 135 -16.32 9.59 -7.86
N ASP A 136 -15.09 9.19 -7.46
CA ASP A 136 -14.35 9.78 -6.36
C ASP A 136 -13.10 10.50 -6.89
N GLU A 137 -13.17 11.82 -6.98
CA GLU A 137 -12.07 12.64 -7.49
C GLU A 137 -10.85 12.61 -6.55
N ALA A 138 -11.04 12.54 -5.22
CA ALA A 138 -9.95 12.40 -4.27
C ALA A 138 -9.17 11.08 -4.47
N SER A 139 -9.88 9.97 -4.64
CA SER A 139 -9.27 8.67 -4.97
C SER A 139 -8.54 8.71 -6.32
N LYS A 140 -9.06 9.44 -7.30
CA LYS A 140 -8.41 9.61 -8.61
C LYS A 140 -7.11 10.41 -8.51
N GLU A 141 -7.11 11.52 -7.77
CA GLU A 141 -5.89 12.30 -7.52
C GLU A 141 -4.83 11.48 -6.80
N PHE A 142 -5.24 10.76 -5.76
CA PHE A 142 -4.36 9.86 -5.02
C PHE A 142 -3.82 8.72 -5.88
N ALA A 143 -4.67 8.10 -6.73
CA ALA A 143 -4.25 7.07 -7.68
C ALA A 143 -3.22 7.59 -8.68
N ASN A 144 -3.40 8.83 -9.19
CA ASN A 144 -2.44 9.46 -10.10
C ASN A 144 -1.09 9.69 -9.43
N LEU A 145 -1.08 10.12 -8.18
CA LEU A 145 0.13 10.34 -7.39
C LEU A 145 0.92 9.04 -7.21
N ILE A 146 0.25 7.96 -6.79
CA ILE A 146 0.85 6.62 -6.66
C ILE A 146 1.37 6.13 -8.01
N GLN A 147 0.55 6.20 -9.07
CA GLN A 147 0.91 5.71 -10.39
C GLN A 147 2.15 6.40 -10.95
N ASN A 148 2.29 7.71 -10.76
CA ASN A 148 3.45 8.46 -11.23
C ASN A 148 4.74 7.99 -10.55
N LYS A 149 4.70 7.69 -9.25
CA LYS A 149 5.85 7.13 -8.52
C LYS A 149 6.13 5.67 -8.92
N LEU A 150 5.08 4.86 -9.10
CA LEU A 150 5.22 3.47 -9.56
C LEU A 150 5.82 3.38 -10.96
N LYS A 151 5.49 4.31 -11.87
CA LYS A 151 6.13 4.36 -13.21
C LYS A 151 7.64 4.48 -13.14
N VAL A 152 8.16 5.25 -12.20
CA VAL A 152 9.62 5.41 -12.03
C VAL A 152 10.25 4.11 -11.56
N LEU A 153 9.65 3.45 -10.56
CA LEU A 153 10.17 2.20 -9.98
C LEU A 153 10.04 1.01 -10.92
N THR A 154 8.83 0.80 -11.47
CA THR A 154 8.48 -0.41 -12.22
C THR A 154 8.68 -0.26 -13.73
N LYS A 155 9.02 0.95 -14.20
CA LYS A 155 9.06 1.32 -15.62
C LYS A 155 7.74 1.06 -16.36
N SER A 156 6.63 1.04 -15.61
CA SER A 156 5.29 0.86 -16.17
C SER A 156 4.96 1.98 -17.14
N LYS A 157 4.34 1.61 -18.27
CA LYS A 157 3.76 2.57 -19.23
C LYS A 157 2.27 2.82 -18.98
N MET A 158 1.69 2.15 -17.98
CA MET A 158 0.29 2.25 -17.65
C MET A 158 -0.02 3.57 -16.94
N THR A 159 -1.27 4.00 -17.05
CA THR A 159 -1.82 5.11 -16.27
C THR A 159 -2.77 4.55 -15.22
N SER A 160 -3.03 5.30 -14.15
CA SER A 160 -4.15 5.01 -13.26
C SER A 160 -5.44 5.04 -14.08
N LYS A 161 -6.41 4.22 -13.71
CA LYS A 161 -7.70 4.17 -14.39
C LYS A 161 -8.83 3.75 -13.43
N PRO A 162 -10.09 4.04 -13.77
CA PRO A 162 -11.21 3.44 -13.06
C PRO A 162 -11.13 1.92 -13.07
N GLY A 163 -11.58 1.29 -11.98
CA GLY A 163 -11.62 -0.17 -11.85
C GLY A 163 -12.93 -0.67 -11.31
N ASP A 164 -13.50 -1.69 -11.98
CA ASP A 164 -14.75 -2.34 -11.61
C ASP A 164 -14.51 -3.37 -10.48
N PHE A 165 -13.87 -2.90 -9.39
CA PHE A 165 -13.62 -3.72 -8.21
C PHE A 165 -14.66 -3.42 -7.15
N TYR A 166 -15.24 -4.47 -6.56
CA TYR A 166 -16.28 -4.33 -5.53
C TYR A 166 -15.86 -3.40 -4.38
N LEU A 167 -14.60 -3.47 -3.95
CA LEU A 167 -14.07 -2.59 -2.89
C LEU A 167 -14.10 -1.12 -3.32
N LEU A 168 -13.67 -0.80 -4.55
CA LEU A 168 -13.65 0.57 -5.05
C LEU A 168 -15.05 1.13 -5.28
N GLU A 169 -15.97 0.33 -5.83
CA GLU A 169 -17.34 0.77 -6.13
C GLU A 169 -18.18 1.04 -4.88
N ASN A 170 -17.89 0.36 -3.77
CA ASN A 170 -18.69 0.41 -2.54
C ASN A 170 -17.97 1.09 -1.38
N ALA A 171 -16.72 1.51 -1.55
CA ALA A 171 -16.01 2.29 -0.56
C ALA A 171 -16.65 3.68 -0.39
N LYS A 172 -16.75 4.13 0.86
CA LYS A 172 -17.13 5.49 1.24
C LYS A 172 -15.90 6.32 1.56
N THR A 173 -14.86 5.67 2.01
CA THR A 173 -13.55 6.26 2.31
C THR A 173 -12.72 6.36 1.04
N MET A 174 -11.95 7.42 0.91
CA MET A 174 -10.98 7.58 -0.17
C MET A 174 -10.01 6.38 -0.22
N GLY A 175 -9.77 5.84 -1.41
CA GLY A 175 -8.83 4.75 -1.53
C GLY A 175 -8.62 4.22 -2.93
N VAL A 176 -7.65 3.32 -3.03
CA VAL A 176 -7.18 2.77 -4.30
C VAL A 176 -6.89 1.27 -4.19
N LEU A 177 -6.89 0.60 -5.35
CA LEU A 177 -6.32 -0.74 -5.51
C LEU A 177 -5.05 -0.63 -6.35
N VAL A 178 -3.96 -1.19 -5.85
CA VAL A 178 -2.65 -1.15 -6.50
C VAL A 178 -2.24 -2.55 -6.92
N GLU A 179 -2.18 -2.77 -8.23
CA GLU A 179 -1.54 -3.93 -8.85
C GLU A 179 -0.03 -3.65 -8.94
N CYS A 180 0.75 -4.23 -8.05
CA CYS A 180 2.17 -3.92 -7.87
C CYS A 180 3.08 -4.46 -9.00
N GLY A 181 2.54 -5.30 -9.88
CA GLY A 181 3.21 -5.92 -11.03
C GLY A 181 2.47 -7.17 -11.49
N PHE A 182 2.92 -7.78 -12.58
CA PHE A 182 2.28 -8.98 -13.14
C PHE A 182 3.01 -10.24 -12.72
N LEU A 183 2.37 -11.10 -11.92
CA LEU A 183 2.93 -12.39 -11.55
C LEU A 183 3.08 -13.33 -12.76
N SER A 184 2.27 -13.13 -13.80
CA SER A 184 2.37 -13.81 -15.11
C SER A 184 3.59 -13.37 -15.94
N ASN A 185 4.17 -12.18 -15.67
CA ASN A 185 5.34 -11.69 -16.38
C ASN A 185 6.63 -12.18 -15.70
N PRO A 186 7.58 -12.83 -16.43
CA PRO A 186 8.81 -13.37 -15.81
C PRO A 186 9.70 -12.29 -15.15
N ASN A 187 9.77 -11.08 -15.72
CA ASN A 187 10.61 -10.02 -15.18
C ASN A 187 10.00 -9.41 -13.91
N ASP A 188 8.70 -9.10 -13.94
CA ASP A 188 7.99 -8.60 -12.74
C ASP A 188 8.06 -9.63 -11.61
N ARG A 189 7.76 -10.90 -11.92
CA ARG A 189 7.81 -12.01 -10.96
C ARG A 189 9.20 -12.15 -10.31
N ALA A 190 10.28 -12.07 -11.10
CA ALA A 190 11.64 -12.17 -10.58
C ALA A 190 12.02 -10.99 -9.65
N LEU A 191 11.34 -9.86 -9.77
CA LEU A 191 11.48 -8.71 -8.86
C LEU A 191 10.59 -8.83 -7.65
N LEU A 192 9.31 -9.19 -7.84
CA LEU A 192 8.28 -9.23 -6.80
C LEU A 192 8.61 -10.19 -5.65
N VAL A 193 9.37 -11.25 -5.91
CA VAL A 193 9.84 -12.20 -4.86
C VAL A 193 11.03 -11.68 -4.05
N LYS A 194 11.63 -10.54 -4.42
CA LYS A 194 12.78 -9.97 -3.72
C LYS A 194 12.34 -8.99 -2.66
N GLU A 195 12.80 -9.19 -1.44
CA GLU A 195 12.48 -8.33 -0.30
C GLU A 195 12.84 -6.86 -0.57
N GLU A 196 13.99 -6.59 -1.20
CA GLU A 196 14.41 -5.22 -1.52
C GLU A 196 13.44 -4.53 -2.48
N TYR A 197 12.84 -5.28 -3.41
CA TYR A 197 11.86 -4.72 -4.34
C TYR A 197 10.51 -4.49 -3.65
N GLN A 198 10.10 -5.38 -2.76
CA GLN A 198 8.92 -5.20 -1.92
C GLN A 198 9.07 -3.97 -1.02
N LYS A 199 10.25 -3.76 -0.42
CA LYS A 199 10.61 -2.54 0.32
C LYS A 199 10.53 -1.28 -0.54
N ALA A 200 10.98 -1.35 -1.79
CA ALA A 200 10.88 -0.23 -2.72
C ALA A 200 9.43 0.10 -3.07
N LEU A 201 8.56 -0.90 -3.28
CA LEU A 201 7.12 -0.73 -3.47
C LEU A 201 6.47 -0.12 -2.24
N ALA A 202 6.74 -0.66 -1.05
CA ALA A 202 6.24 -0.13 0.22
C ALA A 202 6.63 1.34 0.43
N ASN A 203 7.87 1.71 0.10
CA ASN A 203 8.34 3.09 0.18
C ASN A 203 7.62 4.02 -0.83
N VAL A 204 7.22 3.52 -2.00
CA VAL A 204 6.38 4.27 -2.94
C VAL A 204 5.01 4.55 -2.33
N LEU A 205 4.35 3.54 -1.75
CA LEU A 205 3.04 3.68 -1.12
C LEU A 205 3.10 4.66 0.06
N TYR A 206 4.07 4.48 0.96
CA TYR A 206 4.34 5.40 2.07
C TYR A 206 4.53 6.85 1.61
N LYS A 207 5.45 7.09 0.65
CA LYS A 207 5.71 8.44 0.14
C LYS A 207 4.50 9.07 -0.54
N SER A 208 3.64 8.26 -1.13
CA SER A 208 2.42 8.76 -1.76
C SER A 208 1.40 9.21 -0.72
N ILE A 209 1.20 8.42 0.36
CA ILE A 209 0.35 8.83 1.48
C ILE A 209 0.91 10.10 2.14
N LYS A 210 2.21 10.10 2.44
CA LYS A 210 2.85 11.27 3.04
C LYS A 210 2.63 12.53 2.21
N GLU A 211 2.93 12.50 0.91
CA GLU A 211 2.81 13.66 0.02
C GLU A 211 1.36 14.12 -0.12
N TYR A 212 0.41 13.18 -0.19
CA TYR A 212 -1.00 13.52 -0.30
C TYR A 212 -1.50 14.28 0.93
N PHE A 213 -1.17 13.82 2.13
CA PHE A 213 -1.61 14.48 3.36
C PHE A 213 -0.78 15.71 3.72
N ASP A 214 0.52 15.78 3.35
CA ASP A 214 1.33 17.00 3.47
C ASP A 214 0.75 18.16 2.64
N PHE A 215 0.12 17.86 1.50
CA PHE A 215 -0.50 18.88 0.64
C PHE A 215 -1.83 19.41 1.20
N LEU A 216 -2.52 18.63 2.04
CA LEU A 216 -3.83 18.99 2.62
C LEU A 216 -3.70 19.75 3.96
N MET A 217 -2.54 19.69 4.63
CA MET A 217 -2.25 20.36 5.90
C MET A 217 -1.59 21.72 5.67
#